data_cfdc8d12871db7f633a152268256903c
#
_entry.id   cfdc8d12871db7f633a152268256903c
#
_cell.length_a   1.000
_cell.length_b   1.000
_cell.length_c   1.000
_cell.angle_alpha   90.00
_cell.angle_beta   90.00
_cell.angle_gamma   90.00
#
_symmetry.space_group_name_H-M   'P 1'
#
loop_
_entity.id
_entity.type
_entity.pdbx_description
1 polymer ?
#
loop_
_entity_poly.entity_id
_entity_poly.type
_entity_poly.pdbx_seq_one_letter_code
_entity_poly.pdbx_strand_id
1 'polypeptide(L)'
;MTVSQSSVASSVIDAIGRTPLIELRAASRATGCRILGKAEFMNPGGSVKDRAALYIVKDAIARGTLKPGGVIVEGTAGNTGIGLALVANAMGFRTVI
;
A
#
# COMPACT_ATOMS: atom_id res chain seq x y z
N MET A 1 -6.42 -29.78 8.88
CA MET A 1 -6.02 -28.82 7.83
C MET A 1 -4.82 -28.02 8.30
N THR A 2 -3.78 -28.03 7.53
CA THR A 2 -2.57 -27.28 7.88
C THR A 2 -2.66 -25.88 7.27
N VAL A 3 -2.47 -24.87 8.09
CA VAL A 3 -2.39 -23.49 7.58
C VAL A 3 -1.03 -23.30 6.96
N SER A 4 -1.00 -22.98 5.66
CA SER A 4 0.23 -22.67 4.97
C SER A 4 0.85 -21.38 5.53
N GLN A 5 2.18 -21.33 5.62
CA GLN A 5 2.87 -20.09 5.99
C GLN A 5 2.54 -18.94 5.07
N SER A 6 2.19 -19.21 3.78
CA SER A 6 1.76 -18.19 2.83
C SER A 6 0.43 -17.54 3.18
N SER A 7 -0.39 -18.15 4.08
CA SER A 7 -1.64 -17.56 4.54
C SER A 7 -1.44 -16.54 5.66
N VAL A 8 -0.25 -16.46 6.21
CA VAL A 8 0.11 -15.50 7.26
C VAL A 8 1.15 -14.54 6.70
N ALA A 9 0.80 -13.25 6.62
CA ALA A 9 1.73 -12.22 6.20
C ALA A 9 2.75 -11.98 7.31
N SER A 10 4.03 -11.88 6.96
CA SER A 10 5.11 -11.65 7.92
C SER A 10 5.13 -10.21 8.43
N SER A 11 4.56 -9.27 7.66
CA SER A 11 4.39 -7.88 8.07
C SER A 11 3.25 -7.25 7.29
N VAL A 12 2.85 -6.05 7.70
CA VAL A 12 1.83 -5.27 6.99
C VAL A 12 2.24 -4.96 5.55
N ILE A 13 3.54 -4.90 5.28
CA ILE A 13 4.09 -4.69 3.92
C ILE A 13 3.56 -5.74 2.95
N ASP A 14 3.50 -7.00 3.37
CA ASP A 14 3.07 -8.10 2.52
C ASP A 14 1.56 -8.06 2.23
N ALA A 15 0.80 -7.32 2.99
CA ALA A 15 -0.64 -7.13 2.77
C ALA A 15 -0.95 -6.00 1.78
N ILE A 16 0.03 -5.13 1.50
CA ILE A 16 -0.16 -4.01 0.57
C ILE A 16 -0.24 -4.53 -0.86
N GLY A 17 -1.22 -4.05 -1.62
CA GLY A 17 -1.35 -4.33 -3.04
C GLY A 17 -2.08 -5.62 -3.38
N ARG A 18 -2.44 -6.44 -2.41
CA ARG A 18 -3.23 -7.66 -2.62
C ARG A 18 -4.72 -7.37 -2.58
N THR A 19 -5.12 -6.30 -3.24
CA THR A 19 -6.50 -5.86 -3.23
C THR A 19 -7.32 -6.61 -4.27
N PRO A 20 -8.60 -6.91 -3.98
CA PRO A 20 -9.44 -7.63 -4.91
C PRO A 20 -9.83 -6.77 -6.11
N LEU A 21 -10.12 -7.46 -7.21
CA LEU A 21 -10.71 -6.87 -8.40
C LEU A 21 -12.20 -7.15 -8.35
N ILE A 22 -13.03 -6.12 -8.39
CA ILE A 22 -14.48 -6.22 -8.18
C ILE A 22 -15.21 -5.74 -9.43
N GLU A 23 -16.20 -6.52 -9.90
CA GLU A 23 -17.04 -6.06 -11.00
C GLU A 23 -18.00 -4.97 -10.55
N LEU A 24 -17.98 -3.85 -11.26
CA LEU A 24 -18.88 -2.73 -11.02
C LEU A 24 -20.14 -2.94 -11.87
N ARG A 25 -21.15 -3.52 -11.26
CA ARG A 25 -22.34 -3.99 -11.98
C ARG A 25 -23.12 -2.88 -12.67
N ALA A 26 -23.34 -1.76 -11.99
CA ALA A 26 -24.10 -0.64 -12.56
C ALA A 26 -23.38 -0.05 -13.78
N ALA A 27 -22.10 0.20 -13.68
CA ALA A 27 -21.29 0.72 -14.78
C ALA A 27 -21.20 -0.29 -15.93
N SER A 28 -21.07 -1.57 -15.61
CA SER A 28 -21.04 -2.63 -16.63
C SER A 28 -22.34 -2.71 -17.41
N ARG A 29 -23.49 -2.65 -16.73
CA ARG A 29 -24.79 -2.66 -17.40
C ARG A 29 -25.01 -1.42 -18.26
N ALA A 30 -24.63 -0.25 -17.74
CA ALA A 30 -24.84 1.03 -18.44
C ALA A 30 -24.03 1.12 -19.74
N THR A 31 -22.87 0.49 -19.78
CA THR A 31 -21.94 0.59 -20.91
C THR A 31 -21.95 -0.62 -21.84
N GLY A 32 -22.54 -1.73 -21.41
CA GLY A 32 -22.42 -3.01 -22.13
C GLY A 32 -21.03 -3.61 -22.09
N CYS A 33 -20.13 -3.05 -21.26
CA CYS A 33 -18.77 -3.53 -21.07
C CYS A 33 -18.64 -4.16 -19.69
N ARG A 34 -17.64 -5.00 -19.50
CA ARG A 34 -17.29 -5.51 -18.19
C ARG A 34 -16.32 -4.54 -17.52
N ILE A 35 -16.82 -3.75 -16.59
CA ILE A 35 -16.03 -2.76 -15.88
C ILE A 35 -15.68 -3.28 -14.50
N LEU A 36 -14.38 -3.30 -14.20
CA LEU A 36 -13.83 -3.82 -12.97
C LEU A 36 -13.15 -2.70 -12.18
N GLY A 37 -13.31 -2.72 -10.86
CA GLY A 37 -12.66 -1.78 -9.96
C GLY A 37 -11.63 -2.49 -9.08
N LYS A 38 -10.44 -1.95 -9.03
CA LYS A 38 -9.41 -2.43 -8.10
C LYS A 38 -9.69 -1.81 -6.72
N ALA A 39 -10.01 -2.64 -5.73
CA ALA A 39 -10.47 -2.18 -4.41
C ALA A 39 -9.29 -1.69 -3.55
N GLU A 40 -8.66 -0.58 -3.93
CA GLU A 40 -7.48 -0.05 -3.25
C GLU A 40 -7.78 0.48 -1.84
N PHE A 41 -9.04 0.71 -1.50
CA PHE A 41 -9.44 1.04 -0.14
C PHE A 41 -9.25 -0.12 0.85
N MET A 42 -9.01 -1.32 0.33
CA MET A 42 -8.74 -2.51 1.16
C MET A 42 -7.25 -2.71 1.46
N ASN A 43 -6.39 -1.80 1.05
CA ASN A 43 -5.02 -1.78 1.55
C ASN A 43 -5.00 -1.53 3.06
N PRO A 44 -3.96 -1.96 3.79
CA PRO A 44 -3.88 -1.79 5.25
C PRO A 44 -4.11 -0.37 5.76
N GLY A 45 -3.62 0.64 5.05
CA GLY A 45 -3.83 2.06 5.38
C GLY A 45 -5.09 2.66 4.76
N GLY A 46 -5.85 1.88 4.01
CA GLY A 46 -7.16 2.27 3.50
C GLY A 46 -7.16 2.95 2.13
N SER A 47 -6.04 3.07 1.43
CA SER A 47 -6.01 3.72 0.13
C SER A 47 -4.91 3.19 -0.80
N VAL A 48 -4.96 3.65 -2.06
CA VAL A 48 -3.92 3.36 -3.05
C VAL A 48 -2.55 3.93 -2.64
N LYS A 49 -2.52 4.87 -1.71
CA LYS A 49 -1.27 5.52 -1.29
C LYS A 49 -0.34 4.57 -0.53
N ASP A 50 -0.86 3.51 0.06
CA ASP A 50 -0.02 2.46 0.64
C ASP A 50 0.88 1.84 -0.43
N ARG A 51 0.30 1.56 -1.60
CA ARG A 51 1.03 1.01 -2.74
C ARG A 51 2.12 1.99 -3.22
N ALA A 52 1.77 3.25 -3.40
CA ALA A 52 2.72 4.28 -3.82
C ALA A 52 3.84 4.45 -2.78
N ALA A 53 3.49 4.52 -1.50
CA ALA A 53 4.46 4.68 -0.41
C ALA A 53 5.45 3.52 -0.36
N LEU A 54 4.98 2.29 -0.53
CA LEU A 54 5.83 1.11 -0.51
C LEU A 54 6.93 1.20 -1.57
N TYR A 55 6.57 1.56 -2.80
CA TYR A 55 7.54 1.64 -3.90
C TYR A 55 8.44 2.86 -3.81
N ILE A 56 7.94 3.98 -3.28
CA ILE A 56 8.77 5.16 -3.01
C ILE A 56 9.86 4.80 -2.00
N VAL A 57 9.51 4.15 -0.91
CA VAL A 57 10.46 3.77 0.14
C VAL A 57 11.45 2.72 -0.38
N LYS A 58 10.96 1.70 -1.07
CA LYS A 58 11.84 0.68 -1.67
C LYS A 58 12.83 1.30 -2.66
N ASP A 59 12.38 2.22 -3.50
CA ASP A 59 13.24 2.90 -4.45
C ASP A 59 14.31 3.73 -3.75
N ALA A 60 13.94 4.47 -2.70
CA ALA A 60 14.89 5.27 -1.93
C ALA A 60 15.96 4.40 -1.26
N ILE A 61 15.57 3.24 -0.74
CA ILE A 61 16.51 2.28 -0.16
C ILE A 61 17.45 1.75 -1.24
N ALA A 62 16.91 1.34 -2.38
CA ALA A 62 17.70 0.77 -3.49
C ALA A 62 18.71 1.78 -4.05
N ARG A 63 18.34 3.07 -4.10
CA ARG A 63 19.23 4.14 -4.56
C ARG A 63 20.22 4.61 -3.49
N GLY A 64 20.09 4.15 -2.27
CA GLY A 64 20.95 4.55 -1.17
C GLY A 64 20.66 5.93 -0.58
N THR A 65 19.54 6.57 -0.97
CA THR A 65 19.14 7.86 -0.42
C THR A 65 18.46 7.72 0.94
N LEU A 66 17.90 6.55 1.23
CA LEU A 66 17.33 6.22 2.54
C LEU A 66 18.13 5.09 3.16
N LYS A 67 18.84 5.39 4.24
CA LYS A 67 19.71 4.44 4.95
C LYS A 67 19.08 4.02 6.27
N PRO A 68 19.52 2.89 6.87
CA PRO A 68 19.02 2.47 8.18
C PRO A 68 19.08 3.62 9.19
N GLY A 69 17.98 3.78 9.95
CA GLY A 69 17.83 4.89 10.89
C GLY A 69 17.42 6.21 10.28
N GLY A 70 17.21 6.25 8.97
CA GLY A 70 16.79 7.47 8.26
C GLY A 70 15.41 7.95 8.63
N VAL A 71 15.12 9.19 8.27
CA VAL A 71 13.83 9.85 8.52
C VAL A 71 13.20 10.22 7.18
N ILE A 72 11.93 9.89 7.01
CA ILE A 72 11.12 10.26 5.85
C ILE A 72 10.33 11.50 6.22
N VAL A 73 10.50 12.56 5.42
CA VAL A 73 9.80 13.84 5.64
C VAL A 73 8.93 14.13 4.42
N GLU A 74 7.65 14.41 4.65
CA GLU A 74 6.71 14.72 3.56
C GLU A 74 5.67 15.72 4.02
N GLY A 75 5.44 16.75 3.20
CA GLY A 75 4.39 17.74 3.42
C GLY A 75 3.07 17.24 2.84
N THR A 76 2.32 16.48 3.61
CA THR A 76 1.04 15.93 3.19
C THR A 76 0.05 15.95 4.35
N ALA A 77 -1.22 16.15 4.04
CA ALA A 77 -2.28 16.16 5.06
C ALA A 77 -3.24 14.96 4.90
N GLY A 78 -2.94 14.01 4.03
CA GLY A 78 -3.89 12.95 3.69
C GLY A 78 -3.29 11.56 3.59
N ASN A 79 -3.83 10.78 2.67
CA ASN A 79 -3.53 9.36 2.54
C ASN A 79 -2.07 9.06 2.20
N THR A 80 -1.36 9.99 1.54
CA THR A 80 0.08 9.83 1.29
C THR A 80 0.85 9.75 2.61
N GLY A 81 0.53 10.63 3.56
CA GLY A 81 1.14 10.60 4.89
C GLY A 81 0.83 9.32 5.65
N ILE A 82 -0.41 8.85 5.57
CA ILE A 82 -0.84 7.61 6.20
C ILE A 82 -0.05 6.42 5.61
N GLY A 83 0.04 6.35 4.29
CA GLY A 83 0.78 5.28 3.61
C GLY A 83 2.27 5.29 3.94
N LEU A 84 2.90 6.46 3.93
CA LEU A 84 4.31 6.61 4.28
C LEU A 84 4.58 6.22 5.73
N ALA A 85 3.73 6.66 6.66
CA ALA A 85 3.88 6.32 8.07
C ALA A 85 3.75 4.81 8.31
N LEU A 86 2.79 4.17 7.66
CA LEU A 86 2.57 2.73 7.78
C LEU A 86 3.77 1.94 7.25
N VAL A 87 4.23 2.27 6.06
CA VAL A 87 5.37 1.59 5.41
C VAL A 87 6.67 1.84 6.18
N ALA A 88 6.92 3.10 6.53
CA ALA A 88 8.13 3.47 7.26
C ALA A 88 8.20 2.77 8.61
N ASN A 89 7.10 2.76 9.36
CA ASN A 89 7.06 2.08 10.65
C ASN A 89 7.35 0.59 10.51
N ALA A 90 6.78 -0.06 9.49
CA ALA A 90 7.00 -1.48 9.25
C ALA A 90 8.44 -1.80 8.85
N MET A 91 9.13 -0.85 8.22
CA MET A 91 10.51 -1.02 7.75
C MET A 91 11.56 -0.41 8.68
N GLY A 92 11.16 0.13 9.83
CA GLY A 92 12.08 0.64 10.85
C GLY A 92 12.55 2.08 10.62
N PHE A 93 11.84 2.86 9.83
CA PHE A 93 12.15 4.28 9.61
C PHE A 93 11.20 5.17 10.42
N ARG A 94 11.65 6.38 10.68
CA ARG A 94 10.83 7.42 11.30
C ARG A 94 10.22 8.29 10.21
N THR A 95 9.04 8.85 10.49
CA THR A 95 8.37 9.78 9.58
C THR A 95 8.07 11.09 10.27
N VAL A 96 8.17 12.18 9.51
CA VAL A 96 7.71 13.51 9.90
C VAL A 96 6.78 14.00 8.79
N ILE A 97 5.53 14.17 9.15
CA ILE A 97 4.49 14.60 8.21
C ILE A 97 4.08 16.03 8.50
#